data_9c1758f5e7f7f43edd8ee972bba86ded
#
_entry.id   9c1758f5e7f7f43edd8ee972bba86ded
#
_cell.length_a   1.000
_cell.length_b   1.000
_cell.length_c   1.000
_cell.angle_alpha   90.00
_cell.angle_beta   90.00
_cell.angle_gamma   90.00
#
_symmetry.space_group_name_H-M   'P 1'
#
loop_
_entity.id
_entity.type
_entity.pdbx_description
1 polymer ?
#
loop_
_entity_poly.entity_id
_entity_poly.type
_entity_poly.pdbx_seq_one_letter_code
_entity_poly.pdbx_strand_id
1 'polypeptide(L)'
;MPERWTRDTWRKKPILQVPEYPDKAALAAVEGQLASFPPLVFAGEARNLKKALGRVALGEGFLLQGGDCAESFSEPSANNVSANNIRDFLRVFLQMAVVLTYAAALPVVKVGRIAGQFAKPRSSPTEKKDGKELPSYRGDIINGVEFDEAARRPDPARLVEAFRHSAATLNLLRAFVHGGYANLANVRQWTLGFVKDSPQSHHYEELADRISEALGFMQACGLDLESHPELKSTDFYTSHEALLLGYEQAMTREDSTRPGTWCCTSAHMLWIGDRTRQPDHAHVEFCRGIMNPLGIKCGPSSKNDELLRLLDILNPENEPGRITLICRLGADKVGDQLPGMVRAVEREGKLVVWSCDPMHGNTITSDTGYKTRPFDRILSEVKTFFAVHRAEGTHGGGVHLEMTGQNVAECTGGARMITDADFKDRYHTVCDPRLNAEQSIDLAFLLAELLKAERTTKARPLPAAAGL
;
A
#
# COMPACT_ATOMS: atom_id res chain seq x y z
N MET A 1 1.01 -35.00 5.43
CA MET A 1 0.52 -34.05 4.42
C MET A 1 -0.06 -32.86 5.16
N PRO A 2 0.14 -31.62 4.73
CA PRO A 2 -0.54 -30.49 5.35
C PRO A 2 -2.06 -30.70 5.23
N GLU A 3 -2.81 -30.29 6.27
CA GLU A 3 -4.27 -30.36 6.28
C GLU A 3 -4.82 -29.63 5.04
N ARG A 4 -5.83 -30.24 4.38
CA ARG A 4 -6.49 -29.61 3.22
C ARG A 4 -7.06 -28.27 3.65
N TRP A 5 -6.68 -27.19 2.96
CA TRP A 5 -7.15 -25.84 3.26
C TRP A 5 -8.66 -25.70 2.99
N THR A 6 -9.33 -25.05 3.91
CA THR A 6 -10.69 -24.53 3.77
C THR A 6 -10.73 -23.10 4.34
N ARG A 7 -11.76 -22.32 4.02
CA ARG A 7 -11.89 -20.92 4.45
C ARG A 7 -11.81 -20.71 5.96
N ASP A 8 -12.03 -21.76 6.75
CA ASP A 8 -12.10 -21.75 8.21
C ASP A 8 -10.96 -22.50 8.91
N THR A 9 -10.01 -23.12 8.18
CA THR A 9 -8.88 -23.84 8.78
C THR A 9 -8.04 -22.98 9.70
N TRP A 10 -7.96 -21.67 9.43
CA TRP A 10 -7.26 -20.70 10.27
C TRP A 10 -7.84 -20.62 11.70
N ARG A 11 -9.14 -20.93 11.90
CA ARG A 11 -9.79 -20.87 13.22
C ARG A 11 -9.23 -21.91 14.21
N LYS A 12 -8.49 -22.90 13.70
CA LYS A 12 -7.81 -23.93 14.50
C LYS A 12 -6.37 -23.53 14.87
N LYS A 13 -5.90 -22.37 14.39
CA LYS A 13 -4.52 -21.90 14.59
C LYS A 13 -4.44 -20.80 15.64
N PRO A 14 -3.30 -20.65 16.34
CA PRO A 14 -3.08 -19.51 17.20
C PRO A 14 -3.26 -18.21 16.41
N ILE A 15 -3.92 -17.22 17.01
CA ILE A 15 -4.19 -15.92 16.37
C ILE A 15 -3.78 -14.77 17.29
N LEU A 16 -3.16 -13.76 16.71
CA LEU A 16 -2.76 -12.54 17.40
C LEU A 16 -3.57 -11.35 16.89
N GLN A 17 -3.57 -10.27 17.66
CA GLN A 17 -4.22 -9.00 17.28
C GLN A 17 -5.75 -9.08 17.10
N VAL A 18 -6.40 -10.09 17.66
CA VAL A 18 -7.87 -10.25 17.61
C VAL A 18 -8.54 -9.33 18.63
N PRO A 19 -9.54 -8.54 18.26
CA PRO A 19 -10.38 -7.85 19.22
C PRO A 19 -11.33 -8.83 19.94
N GLU A 20 -11.59 -8.58 21.22
CA GLU A 20 -12.58 -9.33 21.98
C GLU A 20 -13.97 -8.71 21.81
N TYR A 21 -14.80 -9.33 20.99
CA TYR A 21 -16.20 -8.92 20.85
C TYR A 21 -17.01 -9.47 22.01
N PRO A 22 -17.73 -8.61 22.77
CA PRO A 22 -18.53 -9.05 23.91
C PRO A 22 -19.68 -9.98 23.50
N ASP A 23 -20.30 -9.71 22.34
CA ASP A 23 -21.38 -10.52 21.78
C ASP A 23 -20.88 -11.34 20.57
N LYS A 24 -20.56 -12.59 20.85
CA LYS A 24 -20.12 -13.56 19.84
C LYS A 24 -21.24 -13.99 18.89
N ALA A 25 -22.49 -13.97 19.36
CA ALA A 25 -23.64 -14.33 18.52
C ALA A 25 -23.92 -13.21 17.50
N ALA A 26 -23.87 -11.93 17.92
CA ALA A 26 -23.93 -10.81 17.02
C ALA A 26 -22.80 -10.80 16.00
N LEU A 27 -21.56 -11.11 16.42
CA LEU A 27 -20.43 -11.24 15.48
C LEU A 27 -20.69 -12.33 14.42
N ALA A 28 -21.14 -13.52 14.83
CA ALA A 28 -21.43 -14.60 13.89
C ALA A 28 -22.58 -14.25 12.93
N ALA A 29 -23.59 -13.54 13.40
CA ALA A 29 -24.69 -13.06 12.56
C ALA A 29 -24.20 -12.05 11.50
N VAL A 30 -23.33 -11.12 11.89
CA VAL A 30 -22.73 -10.13 10.98
C VAL A 30 -21.79 -10.81 9.97
N GLU A 31 -20.94 -11.75 10.39
CA GLU A 31 -20.11 -12.55 9.46
C GLU A 31 -20.98 -13.31 8.43
N GLY A 32 -22.11 -13.88 8.87
CA GLY A 32 -23.10 -14.52 8.00
C GLY A 32 -23.75 -13.55 7.01
N GLN A 33 -24.10 -12.33 7.46
CA GLN A 33 -24.64 -11.29 6.61
C GLN A 33 -23.62 -10.85 5.54
N LEU A 34 -22.37 -10.59 5.91
CA LEU A 34 -21.29 -10.24 4.97
C LEU A 34 -21.04 -11.35 3.94
N ALA A 35 -21.16 -12.61 4.34
CA ALA A 35 -21.03 -13.74 3.44
C ALA A 35 -22.10 -13.75 2.34
N SER A 36 -23.25 -13.12 2.55
CA SER A 36 -24.32 -12.97 1.54
C SER A 36 -24.19 -11.74 0.65
N PHE A 37 -23.29 -10.79 0.99
CA PHE A 37 -23.11 -9.58 0.20
C PHE A 37 -22.35 -9.84 -1.12
N PRO A 38 -22.53 -8.99 -2.13
CA PRO A 38 -21.75 -9.10 -3.36
C PRO A 38 -20.25 -8.89 -3.08
N PRO A 39 -19.36 -9.44 -3.93
CA PRO A 39 -17.94 -9.20 -3.81
C PRO A 39 -17.60 -7.73 -4.08
N LEU A 40 -16.59 -7.18 -3.39
CA LEU A 40 -16.08 -5.83 -3.63
C LEU A 40 -15.18 -5.80 -4.88
N VAL A 41 -14.38 -6.85 -5.07
CA VAL A 41 -13.53 -7.01 -6.26
C VAL A 41 -13.77 -8.38 -6.89
N PHE A 42 -13.47 -8.50 -8.19
CA PHE A 42 -13.59 -9.75 -8.90
C PHE A 42 -12.25 -10.50 -8.98
N ALA A 43 -12.28 -11.84 -8.94
CA ALA A 43 -11.08 -12.67 -8.99
C ALA A 43 -10.21 -12.40 -10.25
N GLY A 44 -10.83 -12.02 -11.37
CA GLY A 44 -10.14 -11.60 -12.59
C GLY A 44 -9.25 -10.38 -12.39
N GLU A 45 -9.73 -9.37 -11.65
CA GLU A 45 -8.95 -8.18 -11.33
C GLU A 45 -7.73 -8.54 -10.46
N ALA A 46 -7.89 -9.42 -9.46
CA ALA A 46 -6.78 -9.89 -8.63
C ALA A 46 -5.74 -10.69 -9.45
N ARG A 47 -6.18 -11.47 -10.45
CA ARG A 47 -5.27 -12.16 -11.40
C ARG A 47 -4.50 -11.17 -12.27
N ASN A 48 -5.15 -10.11 -12.76
CA ASN A 48 -4.49 -9.08 -13.54
C ASN A 48 -3.42 -8.36 -12.71
N LEU A 49 -3.75 -8.01 -11.47
CA LEU A 49 -2.76 -7.45 -10.55
C LEU A 49 -1.59 -8.41 -10.31
N LYS A 50 -1.86 -9.70 -10.06
CA LYS A 50 -0.79 -10.70 -9.87
C LYS A 50 0.13 -10.79 -11.08
N LYS A 51 -0.42 -10.78 -12.30
CA LYS A 51 0.35 -10.75 -13.55
C LYS A 51 1.21 -9.48 -13.67
N ALA A 52 0.65 -8.32 -13.33
CA ALA A 52 1.38 -7.06 -13.35
C ALA A 52 2.53 -7.05 -12.31
N LEU A 53 2.28 -7.54 -11.10
CA LEU A 53 3.30 -7.71 -10.06
C LEU A 53 4.36 -8.76 -10.45
N GLY A 54 4.01 -9.78 -11.24
CA GLY A 54 4.95 -10.74 -11.83
C GLY A 54 6.00 -10.04 -12.69
N ARG A 55 5.59 -9.09 -13.52
CA ARG A 55 6.52 -8.26 -14.30
C ARG A 55 7.42 -7.41 -13.38
N VAL A 56 6.86 -6.85 -12.31
CA VAL A 56 7.64 -6.11 -11.31
C VAL A 56 8.70 -7.01 -10.67
N ALA A 57 8.35 -8.24 -10.29
CA ALA A 57 9.30 -9.21 -9.71
C ALA A 57 10.46 -9.54 -10.66
N LEU A 58 10.21 -9.49 -11.98
CA LEU A 58 11.21 -9.71 -13.04
C LEU A 58 11.96 -8.43 -13.45
N GLY A 59 11.75 -7.31 -12.79
CA GLY A 59 12.40 -6.04 -13.11
C GLY A 59 11.81 -5.29 -14.31
N GLU A 60 10.61 -5.68 -14.77
CA GLU A 60 9.90 -5.11 -15.91
C GLU A 60 8.77 -4.15 -15.54
N GLY A 61 8.76 -3.67 -14.31
CA GLY A 61 7.76 -2.75 -13.80
C GLY A 61 8.14 -2.19 -12.44
N PHE A 62 7.32 -1.29 -11.92
CA PHE A 62 7.50 -0.67 -10.62
C PHE A 62 6.18 -0.66 -9.85
N LEU A 63 6.17 -1.02 -8.58
CA LEU A 63 5.01 -0.99 -7.70
C LEU A 63 4.96 0.34 -6.94
N LEU A 64 3.94 1.13 -7.19
CA LEU A 64 3.55 2.24 -6.33
C LEU A 64 2.37 1.77 -5.47
N GLN A 65 2.62 1.49 -4.19
CA GLN A 65 1.58 1.19 -3.21
C GLN A 65 1.52 2.30 -2.17
N GLY A 66 0.34 2.88 -1.94
CA GLY A 66 0.22 3.98 -0.98
C GLY A 66 -1.21 4.35 -0.67
N GLY A 67 -1.39 5.10 0.41
CA GLY A 67 -2.68 5.59 0.87
C GLY A 67 -2.74 5.72 2.38
N ASP A 68 -3.94 5.63 2.94
CA ASP A 68 -4.15 5.95 4.35
C ASP A 68 -3.46 4.98 5.33
N CYS A 69 -3.13 5.49 6.50
CA CYS A 69 -2.69 4.64 7.62
C CYS A 69 -3.86 3.84 8.20
N ALA A 70 -5.02 4.49 8.36
CA ALA A 70 -6.31 3.89 8.66
C ALA A 70 -7.41 4.84 8.16
N GLU A 71 -8.31 4.31 7.33
CA GLU A 71 -9.50 5.02 6.87
C GLU A 71 -10.49 5.19 8.03
N SER A 72 -11.30 6.26 8.00
CA SER A 72 -12.30 6.57 9.02
C SER A 72 -13.69 6.70 8.41
N PHE A 73 -14.73 6.34 9.19
CA PHE A 73 -16.14 6.52 8.80
C PHE A 73 -16.63 7.94 9.01
N SER A 74 -16.04 8.71 9.92
CA SER A 74 -16.57 9.97 10.39
C SER A 74 -15.86 11.19 9.82
N GLU A 75 -16.64 12.29 9.60
CA GLU A 75 -16.12 13.65 9.47
C GLU A 75 -15.94 14.28 10.86
N PRO A 76 -15.01 15.23 11.06
CA PRO A 76 -14.22 15.92 10.04
C PRO A 76 -12.81 15.36 9.80
N SER A 77 -12.59 14.07 9.98
CA SER A 77 -11.28 13.46 9.77
C SER A 77 -10.84 13.62 8.31
N ALA A 78 -9.60 14.05 8.09
CA ALA A 78 -8.97 14.02 6.77
C ALA A 78 -8.80 12.58 6.21
N ASN A 79 -9.13 11.58 7.04
CA ASN A 79 -9.11 10.16 6.69
C ASN A 79 -10.50 9.66 6.31
N ASN A 80 -11.53 10.51 6.31
CA ASN A 80 -12.87 10.04 6.02
C ASN A 80 -13.04 9.67 4.53
N VAL A 81 -13.97 8.76 4.29
CA VAL A 81 -14.36 8.31 2.96
C VAL A 81 -15.30 9.32 2.32
N SER A 82 -14.79 10.51 1.99
CA SER A 82 -15.53 11.53 1.23
C SER A 82 -15.12 11.54 -0.24
N ALA A 83 -16.03 11.98 -1.11
CA ALA A 83 -15.75 12.09 -2.53
C ALA A 83 -14.56 13.00 -2.84
N ASN A 84 -14.36 14.07 -2.07
CA ASN A 84 -13.25 14.98 -2.23
C ASN A 84 -11.92 14.34 -1.81
N ASN A 85 -11.89 13.64 -0.67
CA ASN A 85 -10.69 12.98 -0.20
C ASN A 85 -10.25 11.86 -1.14
N ILE A 86 -11.19 11.06 -1.66
CA ILE A 86 -10.91 10.01 -2.65
C ILE A 86 -10.38 10.61 -3.94
N ARG A 87 -11.01 11.69 -4.45
CA ARG A 87 -10.56 12.40 -5.66
C ARG A 87 -9.16 12.95 -5.49
N ASP A 88 -8.91 13.66 -4.39
CA ASP A 88 -7.65 14.35 -4.16
C ASP A 88 -6.52 13.34 -3.90
N PHE A 89 -6.81 12.26 -3.19
CA PHE A 89 -5.90 11.12 -3.08
C PHE A 89 -5.53 10.53 -4.45
N LEU A 90 -6.53 10.19 -5.27
CA LEU A 90 -6.30 9.60 -6.59
C LEU A 90 -5.49 10.56 -7.49
N ARG A 91 -5.76 11.86 -7.41
CA ARG A 91 -5.04 12.89 -8.17
C ARG A 91 -3.54 12.89 -7.85
N VAL A 92 -3.18 12.93 -6.56
CA VAL A 92 -1.76 12.86 -6.13
C VAL A 92 -1.14 11.53 -6.55
N PHE A 93 -1.87 10.44 -6.39
CA PHE A 93 -1.39 9.11 -6.75
C PHE A 93 -1.10 8.98 -8.27
N LEU A 94 -1.97 9.53 -9.11
CA LEU A 94 -1.76 9.57 -10.57
C LEU A 94 -0.56 10.45 -10.95
N GLN A 95 -0.37 11.61 -10.30
CA GLN A 95 0.80 12.46 -10.50
C GLN A 95 2.09 11.71 -10.19
N MET A 96 2.16 11.04 -9.01
CA MET A 96 3.31 10.21 -8.65
C MET A 96 3.56 9.11 -9.68
N ALA A 97 2.51 8.40 -10.10
CA ALA A 97 2.63 7.32 -11.07
C ALA A 97 3.17 7.79 -12.42
N VAL A 98 2.74 8.96 -12.90
CA VAL A 98 3.25 9.55 -14.16
C VAL A 98 4.71 9.96 -14.04
N VAL A 99 5.09 10.61 -12.95
CA VAL A 99 6.49 10.99 -12.68
C VAL A 99 7.40 9.75 -12.69
N LEU A 100 6.99 8.70 -11.98
CA LEU A 100 7.76 7.45 -11.90
C LEU A 100 7.80 6.70 -13.25
N THR A 101 6.69 6.63 -13.97
CA THR A 101 6.62 6.00 -15.31
C THR A 101 7.59 6.67 -16.28
N TYR A 102 7.57 8.00 -16.31
CA TYR A 102 8.44 8.77 -17.21
C TYR A 102 9.92 8.54 -16.90
N ALA A 103 10.29 8.57 -15.63
CA ALA A 103 11.68 8.43 -15.21
C ALA A 103 12.23 7.01 -15.36
N ALA A 104 11.47 6.02 -14.90
CA ALA A 104 11.86 4.61 -14.96
C ALA A 104 11.80 4.06 -16.40
N ALA A 105 10.95 4.62 -17.27
CA ALA A 105 10.54 4.04 -18.56
C ALA A 105 10.00 2.60 -18.38
N LEU A 106 9.30 2.35 -17.27
CA LEU A 106 8.67 1.09 -16.90
C LEU A 106 7.21 1.33 -16.53
N PRO A 107 6.33 0.36 -16.76
CA PRO A 107 4.97 0.42 -16.26
C PRO A 107 4.93 0.53 -14.73
N VAL A 108 4.11 1.45 -14.20
CA VAL A 108 3.87 1.59 -12.76
C VAL A 108 2.55 0.91 -12.40
N VAL A 109 2.65 -0.13 -11.57
CA VAL A 109 1.49 -0.83 -10.99
C VAL A 109 0.98 -0.01 -9.81
N LYS A 110 -0.27 0.44 -9.89
CA LYS A 110 -0.90 1.35 -8.92
C LYS A 110 -1.79 0.57 -7.95
N VAL A 111 -1.40 0.54 -6.66
CA VAL A 111 -2.12 -0.18 -5.60
C VAL A 111 -2.41 0.78 -4.44
N GLY A 112 -3.66 1.15 -4.26
CA GLY A 112 -4.09 2.01 -3.15
C GLY A 112 -4.20 1.25 -1.82
N ARG A 113 -3.76 1.85 -0.73
CA ARG A 113 -4.13 1.49 0.63
C ARG A 113 -5.44 2.21 0.95
N ILE A 114 -6.53 1.75 0.35
CA ILE A 114 -7.85 2.40 0.36
C ILE A 114 -8.94 1.37 0.11
N ALA A 115 -10.16 1.70 0.51
CA ALA A 115 -11.34 0.86 0.38
C ALA A 115 -11.22 -0.46 1.17
N GLY A 116 -10.77 -0.37 2.43
CA GLY A 116 -10.63 -1.53 3.31
C GLY A 116 -9.63 -1.38 4.44
N GLN A 117 -8.77 -0.35 4.42
CA GLN A 117 -7.76 -0.14 5.47
C GLN A 117 -8.37 0.50 6.72
N PHE A 118 -9.38 -0.12 7.32
CA PHE A 118 -10.08 0.37 8.52
C PHE A 118 -9.59 -0.27 9.82
N ALA A 119 -8.71 -1.27 9.76
CA ALA A 119 -8.16 -1.96 10.92
C ALA A 119 -6.68 -1.64 11.10
N LYS A 120 -6.23 -1.59 12.37
CA LYS A 120 -4.83 -1.37 12.71
C LYS A 120 -4.37 -2.27 13.86
N PRO A 121 -3.22 -2.96 13.72
CA PRO A 121 -2.63 -3.70 14.82
C PRO A 121 -2.07 -2.72 15.86
N ARG A 122 -2.17 -3.07 17.15
CA ARG A 122 -1.68 -2.23 18.26
C ARG A 122 -0.61 -2.96 19.06
N SER A 123 0.38 -2.21 19.51
CA SER A 123 1.43 -2.74 20.41
C SER A 123 0.94 -2.93 21.84
N SER A 124 -0.09 -2.18 22.26
CA SER A 124 -0.74 -2.35 23.56
C SER A 124 -2.24 -2.66 23.34
N PRO A 125 -2.84 -3.57 24.11
CA PRO A 125 -4.28 -3.83 24.09
C PRO A 125 -5.09 -2.66 24.66
N THR A 126 -4.49 -1.83 25.50
CA THR A 126 -5.14 -0.70 26.19
C THR A 126 -4.37 0.60 25.98
N GLU A 127 -5.06 1.71 26.15
CA GLU A 127 -4.55 3.08 26.20
C GLU A 127 -4.90 3.73 27.52
N LYS A 128 -4.01 4.57 28.07
CA LYS A 128 -4.22 5.33 29.30
C LYS A 128 -4.30 6.82 28.98
N LYS A 129 -5.37 7.47 29.44
CA LYS A 129 -5.55 8.92 29.34
C LYS A 129 -6.33 9.42 30.56
N ASP A 130 -5.87 10.50 31.17
CA ASP A 130 -6.50 11.16 32.30
C ASP A 130 -6.87 10.21 33.47
N GLY A 131 -5.96 9.25 33.77
CA GLY A 131 -6.13 8.26 34.85
C GLY A 131 -7.10 7.10 34.52
N LYS A 132 -7.74 7.10 33.37
CA LYS A 132 -8.56 5.99 32.87
C LYS A 132 -7.77 5.10 31.94
N GLU A 133 -8.08 3.79 31.97
CA GLU A 133 -7.54 2.80 31.05
C GLU A 133 -8.67 2.17 30.26
N LEU A 134 -8.62 2.28 28.92
CA LEU A 134 -9.63 1.77 28.01
C LEU A 134 -8.98 0.93 26.91
N PRO A 135 -9.74 0.05 26.20
CA PRO A 135 -9.23 -0.64 25.01
C PRO A 135 -8.63 0.34 24.00
N SER A 136 -7.52 -0.04 23.39
CA SER A 136 -6.90 0.76 22.32
C SER A 136 -7.86 0.95 21.15
N TYR A 137 -7.83 2.14 20.54
CA TYR A 137 -8.45 2.30 19.21
C TYR A 137 -7.75 1.42 18.19
N ARG A 138 -8.49 0.55 17.53
CA ARG A 138 -7.98 -0.45 16.58
C ARG A 138 -8.45 -0.22 15.14
N GLY A 139 -9.06 0.94 14.89
CA GLY A 139 -9.66 1.31 13.61
C GLY A 139 -11.16 1.17 13.60
N ASP A 140 -11.79 1.96 12.75
CA ASP A 140 -13.25 2.16 12.74
C ASP A 140 -14.04 0.88 12.44
N ILE A 141 -13.48 -0.09 11.78
CA ILE A 141 -14.08 -1.42 11.59
C ILE A 141 -14.28 -2.19 12.92
N ILE A 142 -13.57 -1.81 13.99
CA ILE A 142 -13.59 -2.50 15.29
C ILE A 142 -14.26 -1.66 16.34
N ASN A 143 -13.80 -0.41 16.55
CA ASN A 143 -14.27 0.47 17.64
C ASN A 143 -14.11 1.95 17.27
N GLY A 144 -14.68 2.85 18.09
CA GLY A 144 -14.60 4.29 17.88
C GLY A 144 -13.30 4.91 18.38
N VAL A 145 -12.97 6.10 17.86
CA VAL A 145 -11.76 6.85 18.22
C VAL A 145 -11.90 7.60 19.53
N GLU A 146 -13.10 7.95 19.93
CA GLU A 146 -13.40 8.66 21.17
C GLU A 146 -12.91 7.87 22.38
N PHE A 147 -12.35 8.58 23.39
CA PHE A 147 -11.81 7.93 24.57
C PHE A 147 -12.87 7.78 25.68
N ASP A 148 -13.89 6.99 25.36
CA ASP A 148 -14.96 6.58 26.29
C ASP A 148 -15.26 5.09 26.15
N GLU A 149 -15.92 4.50 27.16
CA GLU A 149 -16.18 3.05 27.23
C GLU A 149 -17.10 2.55 26.11
N ALA A 150 -18.08 3.36 25.70
CA ALA A 150 -19.03 2.99 24.66
C ALA A 150 -18.36 2.95 23.29
N ALA A 151 -17.60 4.01 22.95
CA ALA A 151 -16.86 4.10 21.69
C ALA A 151 -15.74 3.03 21.58
N ARG A 152 -15.01 2.78 22.66
CA ARG A 152 -13.89 1.82 22.68
C ARG A 152 -14.31 0.36 22.74
N ARG A 153 -15.56 0.06 22.96
CA ARG A 153 -16.10 -1.30 22.93
C ARG A 153 -16.16 -1.82 21.49
N PRO A 154 -15.56 -2.98 21.17
CA PRO A 154 -15.67 -3.58 19.84
C PRO A 154 -17.14 -3.88 19.47
N ASP A 155 -17.57 -3.42 18.29
CA ASP A 155 -18.94 -3.56 17.80
C ASP A 155 -18.94 -4.28 16.43
N PRO A 156 -19.58 -5.49 16.33
CA PRO A 156 -19.64 -6.23 15.07
C PRO A 156 -20.37 -5.47 13.94
N ALA A 157 -21.32 -4.57 14.24
CA ALA A 157 -22.06 -3.82 13.22
C ALA A 157 -21.13 -2.96 12.34
N ARG A 158 -19.98 -2.54 12.89
CA ARG A 158 -18.96 -1.77 12.18
C ARG A 158 -18.33 -2.53 11.00
N LEU A 159 -18.35 -3.85 11.00
CA LEU A 159 -17.90 -4.66 9.86
C LEU A 159 -18.77 -4.43 8.61
N VAL A 160 -20.08 -4.30 8.80
CA VAL A 160 -21.03 -3.98 7.70
C VAL A 160 -20.83 -2.55 7.22
N GLU A 161 -20.57 -1.63 8.12
CA GLU A 161 -20.30 -0.24 7.77
C GLU A 161 -18.99 -0.11 6.97
N ALA A 162 -17.92 -0.81 7.39
CA ALA A 162 -16.66 -0.88 6.62
C ALA A 162 -16.88 -1.43 5.20
N PHE A 163 -17.73 -2.46 5.04
CA PHE A 163 -18.09 -2.96 3.72
C PHE A 163 -18.78 -1.89 2.87
N ARG A 164 -19.75 -1.15 3.43
CA ARG A 164 -20.46 -0.09 2.72
C ARG A 164 -19.55 1.04 2.26
N HIS A 165 -18.65 1.50 3.14
CA HIS A 165 -17.64 2.50 2.82
C HIS A 165 -16.67 1.99 1.75
N SER A 166 -16.21 0.75 1.85
CA SER A 166 -15.35 0.14 0.83
C SER A 166 -16.04 0.06 -0.54
N ALA A 167 -17.31 -0.33 -0.58
CA ALA A 167 -18.09 -0.42 -1.81
C ALA A 167 -18.29 0.97 -2.45
N ALA A 168 -18.63 1.99 -1.67
CA ALA A 168 -18.78 3.36 -2.13
C ALA A 168 -17.46 3.92 -2.68
N THR A 169 -16.36 3.70 -1.98
CA THR A 169 -15.01 4.13 -2.39
C THR A 169 -14.58 3.45 -3.70
N LEU A 170 -14.74 2.14 -3.80
CA LEU A 170 -14.41 1.38 -5.01
C LEU A 170 -15.24 1.82 -6.21
N ASN A 171 -16.54 2.06 -6.01
CA ASN A 171 -17.42 2.55 -7.07
C ASN A 171 -16.92 3.91 -7.60
N LEU A 172 -16.57 4.83 -6.71
CA LEU A 172 -16.08 6.16 -7.10
C LEU A 172 -14.70 6.09 -7.76
N LEU A 173 -13.79 5.27 -7.26
CA LEU A 173 -12.49 5.05 -7.88
C LEU A 173 -12.65 4.50 -9.32
N ARG A 174 -13.50 3.50 -9.51
CA ARG A 174 -13.79 2.96 -10.87
C ARG A 174 -14.38 4.01 -11.79
N ALA A 175 -15.31 4.84 -11.28
CA ALA A 175 -15.85 5.96 -12.02
C ALA A 175 -14.78 6.96 -12.47
N PHE A 176 -13.84 7.30 -11.61
CA PHE A 176 -12.74 8.21 -11.96
C PHE A 176 -11.76 7.59 -12.96
N VAL A 177 -11.28 6.37 -12.72
CA VAL A 177 -10.23 5.77 -13.56
C VAL A 177 -10.74 5.37 -14.95
N HIS A 178 -12.04 5.05 -15.11
CA HIS A 178 -12.65 4.68 -16.38
C HIS A 178 -13.50 5.81 -17.01
N GLY A 179 -13.91 6.82 -16.23
CA GLY A 179 -14.73 7.95 -16.67
C GLY A 179 -13.94 9.11 -17.26
N GLY A 180 -12.67 8.93 -17.60
CA GLY A 180 -11.83 9.94 -18.26
C GLY A 180 -11.04 10.86 -17.33
N TYR A 181 -11.23 10.79 -16.02
CA TYR A 181 -10.43 11.57 -15.06
C TYR A 181 -8.94 11.19 -15.09
N ALA A 182 -8.63 9.91 -15.31
CA ALA A 182 -7.28 9.38 -15.43
C ALA A 182 -6.67 9.51 -16.85
N ASN A 183 -7.34 10.22 -17.78
CA ASN A 183 -6.82 10.43 -19.13
C ASN A 183 -5.52 11.26 -19.10
N LEU A 184 -4.47 10.76 -19.73
CA LEU A 184 -3.17 11.45 -19.81
C LEU A 184 -3.24 12.83 -20.51
N ALA A 185 -4.24 13.06 -21.38
CA ALA A 185 -4.49 14.39 -21.92
C ALA A 185 -4.87 15.42 -20.85
N ASN A 186 -5.34 14.97 -19.68
CA ASN A 186 -5.71 15.80 -18.54
C ASN A 186 -4.60 15.94 -17.49
N VAL A 187 -3.39 15.48 -17.78
CA VAL A 187 -2.25 15.45 -16.82
C VAL A 187 -2.00 16.83 -16.16
N ARG A 188 -2.17 17.92 -16.89
CA ARG A 188 -2.05 19.29 -16.35
C ARG A 188 -3.14 19.66 -15.35
N GLN A 189 -4.32 19.03 -15.44
CA GLN A 189 -5.45 19.35 -14.57
C GLN A 189 -5.36 18.67 -13.19
N TRP A 190 -4.38 17.79 -12.99
CA TRP A 190 -4.23 17.05 -11.73
C TRP A 190 -3.54 17.87 -10.63
N THR A 191 -2.95 19.02 -10.93
CA THR A 191 -2.31 19.87 -9.92
C THR A 191 -3.33 20.42 -8.92
N LEU A 192 -3.08 20.19 -7.62
CA LEU A 192 -3.88 20.73 -6.53
C LEU A 192 -3.50 22.19 -6.24
N GLY A 193 -4.47 23.02 -5.85
CA GLY A 193 -4.25 24.45 -5.64
C GLY A 193 -3.16 24.78 -4.60
N PHE A 194 -3.06 23.99 -3.51
CA PHE A 194 -2.04 24.21 -2.48
C PHE A 194 -0.64 23.64 -2.85
N VAL A 195 -0.55 22.80 -3.87
CA VAL A 195 0.71 22.28 -4.42
C VAL A 195 1.21 23.19 -5.54
N LYS A 196 0.32 24.00 -6.13
CA LYS A 196 0.58 24.80 -7.33
C LYS A 196 1.77 25.75 -7.19
N ASP A 197 2.04 26.26 -5.99
CA ASP A 197 3.12 27.21 -5.73
C ASP A 197 4.38 26.54 -5.15
N SER A 198 4.46 25.20 -5.19
CA SER A 198 5.62 24.46 -4.72
C SER A 198 6.72 24.37 -5.80
N PRO A 199 8.01 24.23 -5.43
CA PRO A 199 9.08 24.00 -6.39
C PRO A 199 8.83 22.79 -7.31
N GLN A 200 8.21 21.74 -6.79
CA GLN A 200 7.89 20.53 -7.52
C GLN A 200 6.74 20.71 -8.50
N SER A 201 5.88 21.69 -8.27
CA SER A 201 4.84 22.04 -9.22
C SER A 201 5.43 22.45 -10.58
N HIS A 202 6.49 23.24 -10.58
CA HIS A 202 7.17 23.63 -11.82
C HIS A 202 7.76 22.41 -12.55
N HIS A 203 8.42 21.51 -11.84
CA HIS A 203 8.94 20.27 -12.42
C HIS A 203 7.81 19.39 -12.98
N TYR A 204 6.66 19.35 -12.28
CA TYR A 204 5.50 18.61 -12.76
C TYR A 204 4.88 19.25 -13.99
N GLU A 205 4.78 20.57 -14.05
CA GLU A 205 4.29 21.32 -15.22
C GLU A 205 5.19 21.09 -16.45
N GLU A 206 6.52 21.15 -16.29
CA GLU A 206 7.47 20.80 -17.35
C GLU A 206 7.29 19.36 -17.86
N LEU A 207 7.07 18.41 -16.95
CA LEU A 207 6.80 17.02 -17.30
C LEU A 207 5.47 16.88 -18.05
N ALA A 208 4.43 17.57 -17.59
CA ALA A 208 3.11 17.58 -18.24
C ALA A 208 3.17 18.19 -19.65
N ASP A 209 4.00 19.20 -19.85
CA ASP A 209 4.24 19.80 -21.16
C ASP A 209 4.89 18.81 -22.12
N ARG A 210 5.94 18.12 -21.68
CA ARG A 210 6.63 17.08 -22.48
C ARG A 210 5.70 15.93 -22.85
N ILE A 211 4.82 15.51 -21.94
CA ILE A 211 3.81 14.48 -22.22
C ILE A 211 2.82 14.99 -23.27
N SER A 212 2.36 16.24 -23.14
CA SER A 212 1.44 16.85 -24.09
C SER A 212 2.05 16.98 -25.49
N GLU A 213 3.33 17.39 -25.58
CA GLU A 213 4.09 17.42 -26.84
C GLU A 213 4.23 16.03 -27.47
N ALA A 214 4.54 15.01 -26.67
CA ALA A 214 4.66 13.64 -27.15
C ALA A 214 3.31 13.11 -27.69
N LEU A 215 2.21 13.36 -26.99
CA LEU A 215 0.88 13.00 -27.46
C LEU A 215 0.51 13.74 -28.75
N GLY A 216 0.80 15.05 -28.84
CA GLY A 216 0.60 15.85 -30.05
C GLY A 216 1.43 15.34 -31.24
N PHE A 217 2.68 14.95 -31.01
CA PHE A 217 3.53 14.33 -32.03
C PHE A 217 2.94 12.99 -32.52
N MET A 218 2.49 12.12 -31.61
CA MET A 218 1.85 10.86 -31.97
C MET A 218 0.58 11.05 -32.81
N GLN A 219 -0.25 12.05 -32.46
CA GLN A 219 -1.42 12.44 -33.27
C GLN A 219 -1.00 12.93 -34.66
N ALA A 220 0.01 13.78 -34.75
CA ALA A 220 0.54 14.26 -36.03
C ALA A 220 1.08 13.11 -36.92
N CYS A 221 1.60 12.05 -36.32
CA CYS A 221 2.00 10.83 -37.01
C CYS A 221 0.82 9.91 -37.41
N GLY A 222 -0.41 10.32 -37.13
CA GLY A 222 -1.61 9.57 -37.51
C GLY A 222 -2.12 8.58 -36.46
N LEU A 223 -1.56 8.61 -35.22
CA LEU A 223 -2.08 7.82 -34.10
C LEU A 223 -3.38 8.46 -33.59
N ASP A 224 -4.49 7.74 -33.70
CA ASP A 224 -5.76 8.18 -33.11
C ASP A 224 -5.74 7.87 -31.59
N LEU A 225 -5.47 8.89 -30.78
CA LEU A 225 -5.46 8.77 -29.31
C LEU A 225 -6.84 8.36 -28.75
N GLU A 226 -7.93 8.67 -29.48
CA GLU A 226 -9.28 8.31 -29.10
C GLU A 226 -9.55 6.80 -29.18
N SER A 227 -8.82 6.09 -30.03
CA SER A 227 -8.92 4.64 -30.20
C SER A 227 -8.05 3.83 -29.24
N HIS A 228 -7.25 4.51 -28.38
CA HIS A 228 -6.34 3.88 -27.41
C HIS A 228 -6.87 3.99 -25.97
N PRO A 229 -7.61 2.99 -25.45
CA PRO A 229 -8.16 3.00 -24.09
C PRO A 229 -7.08 3.17 -23.00
N GLU A 230 -5.86 2.69 -23.27
CA GLU A 230 -4.71 2.74 -22.35
C GLU A 230 -4.26 4.17 -22.03
N LEU A 231 -4.59 5.14 -22.90
CA LEU A 231 -4.29 6.56 -22.68
C LEU A 231 -5.41 7.29 -21.94
N LYS A 232 -6.64 6.74 -21.97
CA LYS A 232 -7.84 7.33 -21.37
C LYS A 232 -8.16 6.81 -19.98
N SER A 233 -7.75 5.60 -19.68
CA SER A 233 -8.01 4.93 -18.42
C SER A 233 -6.74 4.29 -17.86
N THR A 234 -6.76 3.92 -16.61
CA THR A 234 -5.65 3.23 -15.98
C THR A 234 -6.16 2.18 -15.01
N ASP A 235 -5.41 1.09 -14.89
CA ASP A 235 -5.67 0.14 -13.82
C ASP A 235 -5.31 0.78 -12.47
N PHE A 236 -6.21 0.63 -11.52
CA PHE A 236 -6.02 1.01 -10.13
C PHE A 236 -6.56 -0.09 -9.23
N TYR A 237 -5.72 -0.63 -8.37
CA TYR A 237 -6.04 -1.73 -7.48
C TYR A 237 -6.09 -1.25 -6.03
N THR A 238 -6.75 -2.00 -5.15
CA THR A 238 -6.85 -1.70 -3.72
C THR A 238 -6.20 -2.78 -2.87
N SER A 239 -5.75 -2.40 -1.70
CA SER A 239 -5.11 -3.29 -0.74
C SER A 239 -5.33 -2.84 0.70
N HIS A 240 -5.33 -3.80 1.64
CA HIS A 240 -5.34 -3.56 3.08
C HIS A 240 -4.69 -4.70 3.87
N GLU A 241 -4.46 -4.47 5.17
CA GLU A 241 -3.98 -5.51 6.07
C GLU A 241 -5.08 -6.53 6.35
N ALA A 242 -4.79 -7.81 6.10
CA ALA A 242 -5.68 -8.92 6.45
C ALA A 242 -5.68 -9.15 7.97
N LEU A 243 -6.15 -8.17 8.76
CA LEU A 243 -6.09 -8.23 10.22
C LEU A 243 -7.27 -8.98 10.84
N LEU A 244 -8.49 -8.74 10.34
CA LEU A 244 -9.73 -9.33 10.85
C LEU A 244 -10.15 -10.53 10.01
N LEU A 245 -9.62 -11.70 10.33
CA LEU A 245 -9.84 -12.91 9.51
C LEU A 245 -11.30 -13.33 9.41
N GLY A 246 -12.17 -13.01 10.38
CA GLY A 246 -13.60 -13.22 10.27
C GLY A 246 -14.23 -12.43 9.13
N TYR A 247 -13.86 -11.16 8.98
CA TYR A 247 -14.25 -10.30 7.86
C TYR A 247 -13.71 -10.83 6.53
N GLU A 248 -12.42 -11.16 6.48
CA GLU A 248 -11.78 -11.67 5.27
C GLU A 248 -12.37 -13.02 4.83
N GLN A 249 -12.64 -13.93 5.78
CA GLN A 249 -13.33 -15.19 5.52
C GLN A 249 -14.74 -14.97 4.96
N ALA A 250 -15.50 -14.05 5.54
CA ALA A 250 -16.85 -13.72 5.09
C ALA A 250 -16.85 -13.15 3.67
N MET A 251 -15.77 -12.47 3.26
CA MET A 251 -15.59 -11.92 1.90
C MET A 251 -14.91 -12.89 0.92
N THR A 252 -14.47 -14.08 1.37
CA THR A 252 -13.79 -15.04 0.49
C THR A 252 -14.79 -15.88 -0.31
N ARG A 253 -14.58 -15.92 -1.62
CA ARG A 253 -15.43 -16.61 -2.61
C ARG A 253 -14.60 -17.57 -3.44
N GLU A 254 -15.23 -18.65 -3.90
CA GLU A 254 -14.68 -19.48 -4.97
C GLU A 254 -14.73 -18.68 -6.30
N ASP A 255 -13.66 -18.76 -7.07
CA ASP A 255 -13.60 -18.12 -8.39
C ASP A 255 -14.53 -18.86 -9.35
N SER A 256 -15.61 -18.21 -9.78
CA SER A 256 -16.61 -18.79 -10.68
C SER A 256 -16.04 -19.18 -12.05
N THR A 257 -14.86 -18.67 -12.41
CA THR A 257 -14.17 -18.97 -13.68
C THR A 257 -13.08 -20.04 -13.53
N ARG A 258 -12.69 -20.39 -12.29
CA ARG A 258 -11.65 -21.38 -11.95
C ARG A 258 -12.04 -22.17 -10.72
N PRO A 259 -12.88 -23.20 -10.87
CA PRO A 259 -13.34 -24.04 -9.75
C PRO A 259 -12.17 -24.56 -8.89
N GLY A 260 -12.35 -24.60 -7.59
CA GLY A 260 -11.34 -25.00 -6.62
C GLY A 260 -10.34 -23.87 -6.25
N THR A 261 -10.42 -22.71 -6.88
CA THR A 261 -9.58 -21.55 -6.56
C THR A 261 -10.38 -20.55 -5.72
N TRP A 262 -9.81 -20.07 -4.62
CA TRP A 262 -10.47 -19.14 -3.71
C TRP A 262 -9.85 -17.75 -3.76
N CYS A 263 -10.69 -16.73 -3.80
CA CYS A 263 -10.29 -15.32 -3.81
C CYS A 263 -10.91 -14.59 -2.63
N CYS A 264 -10.11 -13.89 -1.84
CA CYS A 264 -10.64 -12.92 -0.90
C CYS A 264 -11.05 -11.67 -1.67
N THR A 265 -12.34 -11.41 -1.73
CA THR A 265 -12.91 -10.34 -2.56
C THR A 265 -13.08 -9.02 -1.81
N SER A 266 -12.47 -8.88 -0.63
CA SER A 266 -12.42 -7.63 0.14
C SER A 266 -11.49 -6.58 -0.50
N ALA A 267 -10.42 -7.02 -1.17
CA ALA A 267 -9.51 -6.19 -1.94
C ALA A 267 -8.78 -7.01 -3.02
N HIS A 268 -8.08 -6.34 -3.94
CA HIS A 268 -7.28 -7.01 -4.96
C HIS A 268 -6.03 -7.68 -4.38
N MET A 269 -5.39 -7.02 -3.40
CA MET A 269 -4.19 -7.48 -2.68
C MET A 269 -4.41 -7.36 -1.19
N LEU A 270 -3.93 -8.34 -0.43
CA LEU A 270 -3.89 -8.29 1.03
C LEU A 270 -2.43 -8.33 1.51
N TRP A 271 -2.16 -7.80 2.71
CA TRP A 271 -0.86 -8.05 3.33
C TRP A 271 -0.99 -8.60 4.74
N ILE A 272 0.01 -9.37 5.13
CA ILE A 272 0.19 -9.88 6.49
C ILE A 272 1.08 -8.88 7.22
N GLY A 273 0.61 -8.39 8.36
CA GLY A 273 1.34 -7.44 9.20
C GLY A 273 2.56 -8.05 9.89
N ASP A 274 3.49 -7.21 10.31
CA ASP A 274 4.72 -7.64 11.01
C ASP A 274 4.42 -8.37 12.35
N ARG A 275 3.27 -8.08 12.98
CA ARG A 275 2.83 -8.71 14.22
C ARG A 275 2.04 -10.01 14.03
N THR A 276 1.65 -10.35 12.81
CA THR A 276 0.75 -11.48 12.50
C THR A 276 1.32 -12.47 11.49
N ARG A 277 2.62 -12.35 11.16
CA ARG A 277 3.30 -13.16 10.13
C ARG A 277 3.92 -14.46 10.61
N GLN A 278 3.62 -14.91 11.83
CA GLN A 278 4.15 -16.18 12.35
C GLN A 278 3.73 -17.36 11.45
N PRO A 279 4.65 -18.20 10.96
CA PRO A 279 4.37 -19.21 9.94
C PRO A 279 3.27 -20.23 10.32
N ASP A 280 3.13 -20.53 11.62
CA ASP A 280 2.17 -21.52 12.10
C ASP A 280 0.83 -20.91 12.59
N HIS A 281 0.65 -19.60 12.43
CA HIS A 281 -0.49 -18.87 12.94
C HIS A 281 -1.59 -18.67 11.88
N ALA A 282 -2.74 -18.20 12.36
CA ALA A 282 -3.99 -18.09 11.63
C ALA A 282 -3.90 -17.22 10.35
N HIS A 283 -3.17 -16.10 10.40
CA HIS A 283 -3.07 -15.17 9.25
C HIS A 283 -2.34 -15.81 8.07
N VAL A 284 -1.26 -16.53 8.34
CA VAL A 284 -0.51 -17.27 7.32
C VAL A 284 -1.34 -18.43 6.79
N GLU A 285 -2.01 -19.19 7.69
CA GLU A 285 -2.91 -20.28 7.30
C GLU A 285 -4.04 -19.79 6.39
N PHE A 286 -4.69 -18.67 6.71
CA PHE A 286 -5.73 -18.08 5.86
C PHE A 286 -5.17 -17.70 4.49
N CYS A 287 -4.06 -16.96 4.48
CA CYS A 287 -3.48 -16.39 3.26
C CYS A 287 -2.92 -17.46 2.30
N ARG A 288 -2.49 -18.63 2.80
CA ARG A 288 -1.94 -19.68 1.93
C ARG A 288 -2.96 -20.26 0.95
N GLY A 289 -4.26 -20.16 1.24
CA GLY A 289 -5.31 -20.77 0.42
C GLY A 289 -6.06 -19.80 -0.50
N ILE A 290 -5.84 -18.50 -0.39
CA ILE A 290 -6.42 -17.52 -1.32
C ILE A 290 -5.45 -17.21 -2.46
N MET A 291 -5.99 -16.91 -3.64
CA MET A 291 -5.19 -16.67 -4.85
C MET A 291 -4.67 -15.24 -5.00
N ASN A 292 -5.13 -14.31 -4.17
CA ASN A 292 -4.75 -12.89 -4.22
C ASN A 292 -3.24 -12.71 -4.15
N PRO A 293 -2.65 -11.71 -4.81
CA PRO A 293 -1.32 -11.24 -4.46
C PRO A 293 -1.23 -10.92 -2.97
N LEU A 294 -0.12 -11.26 -2.33
CA LEU A 294 0.09 -11.05 -0.90
C LEU A 294 1.30 -10.16 -0.63
N GLY A 295 1.14 -9.25 0.31
CA GLY A 295 2.25 -8.54 0.95
C GLY A 295 2.68 -9.24 2.24
N ILE A 296 3.95 -9.20 2.59
CA ILE A 296 4.48 -9.61 3.89
C ILE A 296 5.30 -8.45 4.45
N LYS A 297 4.90 -7.92 5.60
CA LYS A 297 5.68 -6.89 6.29
C LYS A 297 6.92 -7.49 6.92
N CYS A 298 8.08 -6.95 6.57
CA CYS A 298 9.39 -7.39 7.03
C CYS A 298 10.04 -6.26 7.84
N GLY A 299 9.96 -6.35 9.16
CA GLY A 299 10.57 -5.39 10.09
C GLY A 299 11.94 -5.87 10.61
N PRO A 300 12.56 -5.08 11.52
CA PRO A 300 13.89 -5.40 12.07
C PRO A 300 13.97 -6.72 12.84
N SER A 301 12.85 -7.28 13.26
CA SER A 301 12.76 -8.59 13.93
C SER A 301 12.68 -9.78 12.98
N SER A 302 12.63 -9.56 11.67
CA SER A 302 12.52 -10.62 10.67
C SER A 302 13.79 -11.45 10.62
N LYS A 303 13.63 -12.78 10.66
CA LYS A 303 14.73 -13.74 10.50
C LYS A 303 14.66 -14.36 9.11
N ASN A 304 15.80 -14.59 8.49
CA ASN A 304 15.86 -15.13 7.14
C ASN A 304 15.20 -16.52 7.02
N ASP A 305 15.45 -17.41 7.99
CA ASP A 305 14.84 -18.76 7.97
C ASP A 305 13.30 -18.72 8.09
N GLU A 306 12.78 -17.80 8.94
CA GLU A 306 11.34 -17.59 9.06
C GLU A 306 10.76 -17.01 7.77
N LEU A 307 11.47 -16.07 7.14
CA LEU A 307 11.07 -15.48 5.87
C LEU A 307 11.00 -16.52 4.75
N LEU A 308 12.02 -17.36 4.61
CA LEU A 308 12.03 -18.44 3.62
C LEU A 308 10.89 -19.43 3.85
N ARG A 309 10.64 -19.80 5.11
CA ARG A 309 9.51 -20.66 5.48
C ARG A 309 8.16 -20.03 5.11
N LEU A 310 7.99 -18.72 5.31
CA LEU A 310 6.79 -18.00 4.87
C LEU A 310 6.62 -18.06 3.34
N LEU A 311 7.70 -17.90 2.59
CA LEU A 311 7.66 -17.99 1.13
C LEU A 311 7.27 -19.41 0.67
N ASP A 312 7.79 -20.46 1.31
CA ASP A 312 7.41 -21.85 1.00
C ASP A 312 5.94 -22.15 1.29
N ILE A 313 5.39 -21.58 2.38
CA ILE A 313 3.96 -21.78 2.73
C ILE A 313 3.04 -20.98 1.80
N LEU A 314 3.37 -19.72 1.51
CA LEU A 314 2.48 -18.78 0.83
C LEU A 314 2.62 -18.79 -0.69
N ASN A 315 3.75 -19.29 -1.19
CA ASN A 315 4.05 -19.37 -2.64
C ASN A 315 4.85 -20.65 -2.98
N PRO A 316 4.30 -21.84 -2.71
CA PRO A 316 5.01 -23.10 -2.95
C PRO A 316 5.39 -23.31 -4.42
N GLU A 317 4.60 -22.79 -5.35
CA GLU A 317 4.85 -22.87 -6.80
C GLU A 317 5.84 -21.81 -7.30
N ASN A 318 6.38 -20.98 -6.42
CA ASN A 318 7.26 -19.86 -6.76
C ASN A 318 6.72 -18.97 -7.89
N GLU A 319 5.39 -18.71 -7.86
CA GLU A 319 4.68 -17.93 -8.88
C GLU A 319 5.12 -16.45 -8.80
N PRO A 320 5.63 -15.84 -9.88
CA PRO A 320 6.00 -14.43 -9.87
C PRO A 320 4.76 -13.53 -9.66
N GLY A 321 4.92 -12.50 -8.83
CA GLY A 321 3.84 -11.57 -8.46
C GLY A 321 2.90 -12.07 -7.36
N ARG A 322 3.10 -13.28 -6.86
CA ARG A 322 2.33 -13.80 -5.72
C ARG A 322 2.72 -13.10 -4.42
N ILE A 323 4.01 -12.86 -4.17
CA ILE A 323 4.52 -12.30 -2.92
C ILE A 323 5.23 -10.97 -3.17
N THR A 324 4.87 -9.99 -2.33
CA THR A 324 5.59 -8.71 -2.18
C THR A 324 6.18 -8.65 -0.76
N LEU A 325 7.49 -8.58 -0.64
CA LEU A 325 8.17 -8.35 0.63
C LEU A 325 8.22 -6.84 0.90
N ILE A 326 7.48 -6.38 1.89
CA ILE A 326 7.33 -4.97 2.25
C ILE A 326 8.29 -4.68 3.41
N CYS A 327 9.51 -4.23 3.07
CA CYS A 327 10.59 -3.98 4.02
C CYS A 327 10.38 -2.65 4.75
N ARG A 328 10.34 -2.70 6.09
CA ARG A 328 10.12 -1.56 6.98
C ARG A 328 11.20 -1.50 8.08
N LEU A 329 12.44 -1.36 7.66
CA LEU A 329 13.61 -1.54 8.54
C LEU A 329 13.99 -0.26 9.30
N GLY A 330 13.65 0.91 8.75
CA GLY A 330 14.08 2.21 9.23
C GLY A 330 15.42 2.63 8.63
N ALA A 331 15.64 3.95 8.53
CA ALA A 331 16.83 4.53 7.91
C ALA A 331 18.13 4.03 8.53
N ASP A 332 18.13 3.75 9.83
CA ASP A 332 19.34 3.35 10.56
C ASP A 332 19.71 1.87 10.39
N LYS A 333 18.78 1.02 9.93
CA LYS A 333 18.96 -0.44 9.90
C LYS A 333 18.88 -1.06 8.51
N VAL A 334 18.30 -0.35 7.57
CA VAL A 334 18.08 -0.91 6.21
C VAL A 334 19.39 -1.33 5.55
N GLY A 335 20.45 -0.54 5.69
CA GLY A 335 21.77 -0.84 5.12
C GLY A 335 22.41 -2.13 5.66
N ASP A 336 22.18 -2.43 6.92
CA ASP A 336 22.78 -3.60 7.60
C ASP A 336 21.94 -4.86 7.43
N GLN A 337 20.61 -4.75 7.44
CA GLN A 337 19.72 -5.91 7.50
C GLN A 337 19.23 -6.38 6.13
N LEU A 338 18.93 -5.44 5.22
CA LEU A 338 18.38 -5.78 3.90
C LEU A 338 19.31 -6.68 3.07
N PRO A 339 20.64 -6.47 3.00
CA PRO A 339 21.51 -7.33 2.18
C PRO A 339 21.41 -8.81 2.56
N GLY A 340 21.34 -9.11 3.86
CA GLY A 340 21.19 -10.48 4.35
C GLY A 340 19.87 -11.14 3.94
N MET A 341 18.78 -10.38 3.93
CA MET A 341 17.47 -10.85 3.47
C MET A 341 17.46 -11.10 1.96
N VAL A 342 18.01 -10.17 1.18
CA VAL A 342 18.09 -10.27 -0.29
C VAL A 342 18.88 -11.51 -0.67
N ARG A 343 20.09 -11.69 -0.14
CA ARG A 343 20.92 -12.87 -0.42
C ARG A 343 20.28 -14.20 -0.03
N ALA A 344 19.51 -14.22 1.07
CA ALA A 344 18.81 -15.43 1.48
C ALA A 344 17.71 -15.82 0.46
N VAL A 345 16.93 -14.86 0.00
CA VAL A 345 15.85 -15.07 -0.98
C VAL A 345 16.41 -15.45 -2.35
N GLU A 346 17.46 -14.77 -2.81
CA GLU A 346 18.12 -15.04 -4.09
C GLU A 346 18.77 -16.44 -4.12
N ARG A 347 19.45 -16.84 -3.03
CA ARG A 347 20.08 -18.17 -2.93
C ARG A 347 19.07 -19.30 -3.09
N GLU A 348 17.85 -19.13 -2.60
CA GLU A 348 16.75 -20.10 -2.74
C GLU A 348 15.95 -19.91 -4.05
N GLY A 349 16.35 -19.00 -4.92
CA GLY A 349 15.71 -18.74 -6.21
C GLY A 349 14.24 -18.28 -6.10
N LYS A 350 13.87 -17.63 -5.00
CA LYS A 350 12.49 -17.20 -4.77
C LYS A 350 12.16 -15.94 -5.54
N LEU A 351 11.04 -15.95 -6.28
CA LEU A 351 10.57 -14.82 -7.06
C LEU A 351 9.62 -13.96 -6.19
N VAL A 352 10.09 -12.77 -5.84
CA VAL A 352 9.33 -11.82 -5.01
C VAL A 352 9.43 -10.40 -5.56
N VAL A 353 8.44 -9.57 -5.25
CA VAL A 353 8.54 -8.12 -5.40
C VAL A 353 9.16 -7.54 -4.13
N TRP A 354 10.25 -6.83 -4.24
CA TRP A 354 10.84 -6.06 -3.14
C TRP A 354 10.22 -4.66 -3.09
N SER A 355 9.63 -4.29 -1.97
CA SER A 355 9.00 -2.98 -1.77
C SER A 355 9.52 -2.31 -0.50
N CYS A 356 9.94 -1.05 -0.59
CA CYS A 356 10.38 -0.24 0.54
C CYS A 356 9.17 0.38 1.25
N ASP A 357 9.02 0.14 2.54
CA ASP A 357 8.11 0.88 3.43
C ASP A 357 8.94 1.81 4.33
N PRO A 358 9.23 3.03 3.92
CA PRO A 358 10.07 3.94 4.68
C PRO A 358 9.30 4.68 5.78
N MET A 359 8.02 4.29 6.00
CA MET A 359 7.15 4.98 6.95
C MET A 359 7.27 4.39 8.35
N HIS A 360 7.00 3.08 8.48
CA HIS A 360 6.79 2.44 9.78
C HIS A 360 8.08 2.26 10.61
N GLY A 361 9.25 2.29 9.99
CA GLY A 361 10.56 2.25 10.69
C GLY A 361 11.08 3.61 11.15
N ASN A 362 10.46 4.72 10.70
CA ASN A 362 10.95 6.09 10.93
C ASN A 362 10.00 6.95 11.78
N THR A 363 9.03 6.35 12.45
CA THR A 363 8.13 7.09 13.35
C THR A 363 8.86 7.44 14.64
N ILE A 364 8.83 8.72 15.01
CA ILE A 364 9.35 9.27 16.27
C ILE A 364 8.24 10.04 16.99
N THR A 365 8.48 10.37 18.25
CA THR A 365 7.66 11.35 18.98
C THR A 365 8.40 12.67 19.00
N SER A 366 7.74 13.77 18.59
CA SER A 366 8.28 15.11 18.61
C SER A 366 8.38 15.66 20.04
N ASP A 367 9.08 16.77 20.23
CA ASP A 367 9.20 17.45 21.52
C ASP A 367 7.84 17.97 22.03
N THR A 368 6.89 18.19 21.13
CA THR A 368 5.51 18.59 21.42
C THR A 368 4.57 17.41 21.71
N GLY A 369 5.09 16.17 21.70
CA GLY A 369 4.34 14.94 22.00
C GLY A 369 3.57 14.33 20.85
N TYR A 370 3.61 14.92 19.66
CA TYR A 370 3.01 14.35 18.46
C TYR A 370 3.89 13.24 17.88
N LYS A 371 3.26 12.19 17.35
CA LYS A 371 3.98 11.26 16.47
C LYS A 371 4.27 11.97 15.15
N THR A 372 5.48 11.80 14.64
CA THR A 372 5.88 12.34 13.34
C THR A 372 6.88 11.43 12.65
N ARG A 373 7.16 11.73 11.38
CA ARG A 373 8.20 11.08 10.57
C ARG A 373 9.00 12.15 9.85
N PRO A 374 10.29 12.31 10.16
CA PRO A 374 11.14 13.23 9.40
C PRO A 374 11.28 12.79 7.94
N PHE A 375 10.97 13.66 7.00
CA PHE A 375 11.03 13.38 5.56
C PHE A 375 12.42 12.92 5.12
N ASP A 376 13.48 13.50 5.69
CA ASP A 376 14.86 13.11 5.38
C ASP A 376 15.16 11.65 5.77
N ARG A 377 14.57 11.15 6.87
CA ARG A 377 14.71 9.75 7.26
C ARG A 377 13.96 8.82 6.31
N ILE A 378 12.77 9.22 5.86
CA ILE A 378 12.00 8.51 4.84
C ILE A 378 12.84 8.41 3.55
N LEU A 379 13.38 9.53 3.08
CA LEU A 379 14.21 9.59 1.89
C LEU A 379 15.50 8.78 2.03
N SER A 380 16.15 8.82 3.21
CA SER A 380 17.36 8.05 3.49
C SER A 380 17.11 6.55 3.40
N GLU A 381 16.02 6.04 4.00
CA GLU A 381 15.68 4.61 3.91
C GLU A 381 15.43 4.19 2.45
N VAL A 382 14.68 5.01 1.69
CA VAL A 382 14.44 4.76 0.26
C VAL A 382 15.75 4.71 -0.52
N LYS A 383 16.62 5.70 -0.39
CA LYS A 383 17.91 5.73 -1.11
C LYS A 383 18.77 4.52 -0.79
N THR A 384 18.85 4.15 0.49
CA THR A 384 19.64 2.99 0.94
C THR A 384 19.04 1.69 0.45
N PHE A 385 17.71 1.54 0.46
CA PHE A 385 17.01 0.36 -0.07
C PHE A 385 17.39 0.11 -1.54
N PHE A 386 17.29 1.11 -2.41
CA PHE A 386 17.65 0.99 -3.82
C PHE A 386 19.16 0.79 -4.03
N ALA A 387 20.00 1.43 -3.21
CA ALA A 387 21.46 1.22 -3.26
C ALA A 387 21.84 -0.22 -2.92
N VAL A 388 21.20 -0.84 -1.92
CA VAL A 388 21.41 -2.25 -1.57
C VAL A 388 21.00 -3.16 -2.73
N HIS A 389 19.82 -3.00 -3.30
CA HIS A 389 19.38 -3.81 -4.45
C HIS A 389 20.33 -3.69 -5.64
N ARG A 390 20.83 -2.49 -5.90
CA ARG A 390 21.85 -2.29 -6.95
C ARG A 390 23.17 -3.00 -6.64
N ALA A 391 23.61 -2.96 -5.39
CA ALA A 391 24.85 -3.62 -4.95
C ALA A 391 24.73 -5.14 -5.00
N GLU A 392 23.57 -5.70 -4.66
CA GLU A 392 23.30 -7.14 -4.70
C GLU A 392 22.89 -7.64 -6.11
N GLY A 393 22.79 -6.75 -7.11
CA GLY A 393 22.41 -7.11 -8.48
C GLY A 393 20.94 -7.49 -8.66
N THR A 394 20.09 -7.11 -7.72
CA THR A 394 18.64 -7.39 -7.71
C THR A 394 17.83 -6.16 -8.08
N HIS A 395 16.49 -6.28 -8.08
CA HIS A 395 15.59 -5.19 -8.44
C HIS A 395 14.80 -4.68 -7.23
N GLY A 396 14.97 -3.41 -6.86
CA GLY A 396 14.08 -2.71 -5.95
C GLY A 396 12.75 -2.42 -6.66
N GLY A 397 11.75 -3.29 -6.43
CA GLY A 397 10.53 -3.34 -7.24
C GLY A 397 9.49 -2.27 -6.90
N GLY A 398 9.60 -1.55 -5.78
CA GLY A 398 8.57 -0.56 -5.46
C GLY A 398 8.68 0.10 -4.09
N VAL A 399 7.64 0.88 -3.78
CA VAL A 399 7.47 1.57 -2.49
C VAL A 399 6.07 1.35 -1.91
N HIS A 400 5.97 1.38 -0.57
CA HIS A 400 4.75 1.27 0.20
C HIS A 400 4.65 2.46 1.16
N LEU A 401 3.73 3.39 0.91
CA LEU A 401 3.68 4.70 1.57
C LEU A 401 2.40 4.89 2.38
N GLU A 402 2.49 5.59 3.51
CA GLU A 402 1.33 6.21 4.16
C GLU A 402 1.24 7.67 3.72
N MET A 403 0.19 7.99 2.97
CA MET A 403 0.02 9.28 2.32
C MET A 403 -1.45 9.68 2.20
N THR A 404 -1.68 10.97 2.02
CA THR A 404 -3.01 11.53 1.75
C THR A 404 -2.96 12.58 0.65
N GLY A 405 -4.10 12.84 0.00
CA GLY A 405 -4.27 13.92 -0.94
C GLY A 405 -4.49 15.30 -0.29
N GLN A 406 -4.48 15.37 1.05
CA GLN A 406 -4.80 16.57 1.80
C GLN A 406 -3.55 17.36 2.21
N ASN A 407 -3.75 18.65 2.55
CA ASN A 407 -2.70 19.55 3.05
C ASN A 407 -2.54 19.40 4.57
N VAL A 408 -2.20 18.20 5.02
CA VAL A 408 -1.92 17.95 6.44
C VAL A 408 -0.47 18.30 6.81
N ALA A 409 -0.21 18.51 8.10
CA ALA A 409 1.12 18.58 8.66
C ALA A 409 1.25 17.45 9.71
N GLU A 410 1.81 16.33 9.29
CA GLU A 410 1.97 15.12 10.13
C GLU A 410 3.41 14.60 10.08
N CYS A 411 4.09 14.76 8.93
CA CYS A 411 5.51 14.48 8.76
C CYS A 411 6.29 15.81 8.70
N THR A 412 7.44 15.89 9.39
CA THR A 412 8.31 17.07 9.35
C THR A 412 9.18 17.09 8.12
N GLY A 413 9.64 18.30 7.70
CA GLY A 413 10.51 18.48 6.54
C GLY A 413 9.74 18.52 5.21
N GLY A 414 10.41 18.12 4.12
CA GLY A 414 9.93 18.32 2.76
C GLY A 414 10.25 19.72 2.23
N ALA A 415 9.85 20.04 1.00
CA ALA A 415 10.19 21.31 0.34
C ALA A 415 9.72 22.55 1.11
N ARG A 416 8.60 22.45 1.83
CA ARG A 416 8.10 23.55 2.70
C ARG A 416 8.69 23.56 4.10
N MET A 417 9.62 22.68 4.42
CA MET A 417 10.26 22.62 5.74
C MET A 417 9.26 22.58 6.90
N ILE A 418 8.26 21.70 6.82
CA ILE A 418 7.24 21.54 7.86
C ILE A 418 7.91 21.24 9.20
N THR A 419 7.50 21.96 10.23
CA THR A 419 7.99 21.84 11.61
C THR A 419 6.89 21.41 12.57
N ASP A 420 7.24 21.10 13.80
CA ASP A 420 6.29 20.76 14.87
C ASP A 420 5.28 21.88 15.16
N ALA A 421 5.63 23.15 14.86
CA ALA A 421 4.74 24.28 15.02
C ALA A 421 3.53 24.22 14.06
N ASP A 422 3.71 23.58 12.90
CA ASP A 422 2.65 23.42 11.89
C ASP A 422 1.61 22.37 12.26
N PHE A 423 1.88 21.53 13.27
CA PHE A 423 0.99 20.44 13.67
C PHE A 423 -0.29 20.95 14.33
N LYS A 424 -0.25 22.11 15.00
CA LYS A 424 -1.32 22.64 15.82
C LYS A 424 -2.67 22.66 15.10
N ASP A 425 -2.68 23.03 13.81
CA ASP A 425 -3.92 23.25 13.06
C ASP A 425 -4.15 22.24 11.92
N ARG A 426 -3.14 21.40 11.60
CA ARG A 426 -3.18 20.51 10.43
C ARG A 426 -2.79 19.06 10.71
N TYR A 427 -2.72 18.66 11.97
CA TYR A 427 -2.48 17.26 12.36
C TYR A 427 -3.81 16.53 12.47
N HIS A 428 -4.16 15.75 11.46
CA HIS A 428 -5.48 15.15 11.29
C HIS A 428 -5.50 13.63 11.42
N THR A 429 -4.33 12.98 11.50
CA THR A 429 -4.31 11.52 11.65
C THR A 429 -4.80 11.08 13.02
N VAL A 430 -5.60 10.03 13.05
CA VAL A 430 -6.04 9.35 14.28
C VAL A 430 -5.13 8.17 14.65
N CYS A 431 -4.13 7.87 13.82
CA CYS A 431 -3.22 6.74 13.99
C CYS A 431 -1.75 7.14 13.86
N ASP A 432 -1.18 7.01 12.67
CA ASP A 432 0.22 7.30 12.39
C ASP A 432 0.34 8.39 11.31
N PRO A 433 1.40 9.21 11.37
CA PRO A 433 1.59 10.36 10.48
C PRO A 433 1.73 9.92 9.01
N ARG A 434 1.14 10.73 8.12
CA ARG A 434 1.14 10.51 6.66
C ARG A 434 1.90 11.62 5.95
N LEU A 435 2.47 11.29 4.80
CA LEU A 435 2.92 12.31 3.85
C LEU A 435 1.69 13.08 3.32
N ASN A 436 1.76 14.39 3.28
CA ASN A 436 0.79 15.19 2.56
C ASN A 436 1.00 15.11 1.04
N ALA A 437 0.10 15.75 0.26
CA ALA A 437 0.18 15.70 -1.19
C ALA A 437 1.51 16.22 -1.74
N GLU A 438 2.03 17.32 -1.20
CA GLU A 438 3.29 17.90 -1.66
C GLU A 438 4.48 17.02 -1.34
N GLN A 439 4.62 16.55 -0.10
CA GLN A 439 5.69 15.62 0.29
C GLN A 439 5.65 14.31 -0.52
N SER A 440 4.45 13.84 -0.89
CA SER A 440 4.30 12.66 -1.74
C SER A 440 4.84 12.90 -3.15
N ILE A 441 4.57 14.04 -3.72
CA ILE A 441 5.09 14.44 -5.05
C ILE A 441 6.61 14.69 -4.98
N ASP A 442 7.11 15.33 -3.93
CA ASP A 442 8.55 15.50 -3.69
C ASP A 442 9.26 14.15 -3.69
N LEU A 443 8.73 13.20 -2.94
CA LEU A 443 9.28 11.85 -2.86
C LEU A 443 9.26 11.15 -4.23
N ALA A 444 8.19 11.34 -5.02
CA ALA A 444 8.10 10.75 -6.36
C ALA A 444 9.19 11.31 -7.30
N PHE A 445 9.48 12.60 -7.27
CA PHE A 445 10.57 13.18 -8.07
C PHE A 445 11.94 12.69 -7.64
N LEU A 446 12.19 12.59 -6.33
CA LEU A 446 13.45 12.07 -5.79
C LEU A 446 13.65 10.59 -6.14
N LEU A 447 12.58 9.78 -6.08
CA LEU A 447 12.58 8.41 -6.57
C LEU A 447 12.83 8.33 -8.08
N ALA A 448 12.21 9.22 -8.84
CA ALA A 448 12.36 9.30 -10.29
C ALA A 448 13.82 9.52 -10.70
N GLU A 449 14.55 10.37 -9.98
CA GLU A 449 15.99 10.58 -10.19
C GLU A 449 16.80 9.29 -9.95
N LEU A 450 16.49 8.55 -8.88
CA LEU A 450 17.15 7.27 -8.58
C LEU A 450 16.90 6.24 -9.68
N LEU A 451 15.65 6.08 -10.12
CA LEU A 451 15.27 5.13 -11.17
C LEU A 451 15.88 5.49 -12.53
N LYS A 452 15.93 6.78 -12.84
CA LYS A 452 16.60 7.28 -14.06
C LYS A 452 18.10 6.98 -14.05
N ALA A 453 18.77 7.18 -12.92
CA ALA A 453 20.19 6.87 -12.77
C ALA A 453 20.47 5.36 -12.95
N GLU A 454 19.63 4.48 -12.39
CA GLU A 454 19.72 3.02 -12.57
C GLU A 454 19.56 2.61 -14.04
N ARG A 455 18.55 3.18 -14.72
CA ARG A 455 18.33 2.92 -16.16
C ARG A 455 19.55 3.29 -17.00
N THR A 456 20.14 4.47 -16.74
CA THR A 456 21.30 4.96 -17.49
C THR A 456 22.53 4.09 -17.26
N THR A 457 22.69 3.55 -16.05
CA THR A 457 23.81 2.65 -15.72
C THR A 457 23.65 1.29 -16.42
N LYS A 458 22.45 0.73 -16.47
CA LYS A 458 22.16 -0.54 -17.19
C LYS A 458 22.27 -0.41 -18.71
N ALA A 459 22.00 0.78 -19.27
CA ALA A 459 22.09 1.05 -20.71
C ALA A 459 23.54 1.33 -21.20
N ARG A 460 24.50 1.50 -20.30
CA ARG A 460 25.91 1.67 -20.68
C ARG A 460 26.50 0.29 -21.06
N PRO A 461 26.94 0.07 -22.32
CA PRO A 461 27.66 -1.18 -22.64
C PRO A 461 28.87 -1.27 -21.72
N LEU A 462 29.15 -2.45 -21.20
CA LEU A 462 30.43 -2.74 -20.56
C LEU A 462 31.53 -2.34 -21.54
N PRO A 463 32.58 -1.60 -21.12
CA PRO A 463 33.69 -1.32 -21.97
C PRO A 463 34.20 -2.67 -22.51
N ALA A 464 34.25 -2.79 -23.83
CA ALA A 464 34.85 -3.97 -24.48
C ALA A 464 36.15 -4.25 -23.74
N ALA A 465 36.29 -5.45 -23.19
CA ALA A 465 37.55 -5.87 -22.59
C ALA A 465 38.66 -5.57 -23.59
N ALA A 466 39.55 -4.65 -23.21
CA ALA A 466 40.74 -4.36 -24.01
C ALA A 466 41.47 -5.71 -24.16
N GLY A 467 41.44 -6.22 -25.39
CA GLY A 467 42.13 -7.46 -25.71
C GLY A 467 43.60 -7.29 -25.36
N LEU A 468 44.11 -8.25 -24.60
CA LEU A 468 45.49 -8.59 -24.49
C LEU A 468 45.87 -9.49 -25.68
#